data_8d8c6e3a174d8173778828f611ecfbaf
#
_entry.id   8d8c6e3a174d8173778828f611ecfbaf
#
_cell.length_a   1.000
_cell.length_b   1.000
_cell.length_c   1.000
_cell.angle_alpha   90.00
_cell.angle_beta   90.00
_cell.angle_gamma   90.00
#
_symmetry.space_group_name_H-M   'P 1'
#
loop_
_entity.id
_entity.type
_entity.pdbx_description
1 polymer ?
#
loop_
_entity_poly.entity_id
_entity_poly.type
_entity_poly.pdbx_seq_one_letter_code
_entity_poly.pdbx_strand_id
1 'polypeptide(L)'
;MSNKLLADLLFPQVTFTSEDMERRYPERGDTGEKVITRIGPSPTGFIHLGNLYNAVIAERLAHQSGGSFYLRIEDTDNKREQISIILGIVILLN
;
A
#
# COMPACT_ATOMS: atom_id res chain seq x y z
N MET A 1 -32.06 -10.78 -11.58
CA MET A 1 -31.71 -9.37 -11.31
C MET A 1 -30.38 -9.07 -11.98
N SER A 2 -30.29 -8.03 -12.77
CA SER A 2 -29.00 -7.68 -13.38
C SER A 2 -28.03 -7.12 -12.35
N ASN A 3 -26.74 -7.31 -12.56
CA ASN A 3 -25.71 -6.78 -11.66
C ASN A 3 -25.78 -5.25 -11.55
N LYS A 4 -26.19 -4.59 -12.64
CA LYS A 4 -26.38 -3.15 -12.66
C LYS A 4 -27.52 -2.73 -11.71
N LEU A 5 -28.67 -3.38 -11.80
CA LEU A 5 -29.80 -3.10 -10.93
C LEU A 5 -29.47 -3.32 -9.46
N LEU A 6 -28.74 -4.38 -9.16
CA LEU A 6 -28.28 -4.66 -7.79
C LEU A 6 -27.31 -3.60 -7.29
N ALA A 7 -26.38 -3.15 -8.11
CA ALA A 7 -25.44 -2.11 -7.78
C ALA A 7 -26.15 -0.78 -7.53
N ASP A 8 -27.11 -0.40 -8.37
CA ASP A 8 -27.89 0.83 -8.23
C ASP A 8 -28.76 0.83 -6.95
N LEU A 9 -29.24 -0.35 -6.54
CA LEU A 9 -29.99 -0.48 -5.29
C LEU A 9 -29.09 -0.39 -4.05
N LEU A 10 -27.92 -1.02 -4.08
CA LEU A 10 -27.00 -1.04 -2.94
C LEU A 10 -26.18 0.24 -2.80
N PHE A 11 -25.84 0.86 -3.91
CA PHE A 11 -24.95 2.01 -3.97
C PHE A 11 -25.53 3.12 -4.85
N PRO A 12 -26.69 3.67 -4.52
CA PRO A 12 -27.39 4.65 -5.39
C PRO A 12 -26.60 5.95 -5.60
N GLN A 13 -25.63 6.23 -4.75
CA GLN A 13 -24.84 7.46 -4.82
C GLN A 13 -23.53 7.29 -5.64
N VAL A 14 -23.21 6.07 -6.07
CA VAL A 14 -22.03 5.82 -6.87
C VAL A 14 -22.34 6.09 -8.33
N THR A 15 -21.71 7.11 -8.89
CA THR A 15 -21.88 7.54 -10.27
C THR A 15 -20.69 7.17 -11.18
N PHE A 16 -19.61 6.63 -10.59
CA PHE A 16 -18.44 6.22 -11.35
C PHE A 16 -18.66 4.91 -12.07
N THR A 17 -18.24 4.84 -13.32
CA THR A 17 -18.19 3.61 -14.11
C THR A 17 -16.81 2.97 -14.02
N SER A 18 -16.69 1.72 -14.50
CA SER A 18 -15.38 1.06 -14.64
C SER A 18 -14.46 1.84 -15.57
N GLU A 19 -14.97 2.39 -16.65
CA GLU A 19 -14.21 3.19 -17.60
C GLU A 19 -13.68 4.50 -16.97
N ASP A 20 -14.47 5.11 -16.07
CA ASP A 20 -14.02 6.29 -15.33
C ASP A 20 -12.85 5.93 -14.39
N MET A 21 -12.92 4.76 -13.77
CA MET A 21 -11.87 4.27 -12.90
C MET A 21 -10.59 3.94 -13.68
N GLU A 22 -10.70 3.30 -14.84
CA GLU A 22 -9.57 3.00 -15.71
C GLU A 22 -8.88 4.29 -16.21
N ARG A 23 -9.65 5.34 -16.54
CA ARG A 23 -9.08 6.64 -16.89
C ARG A 23 -8.36 7.31 -15.74
N ARG A 24 -8.92 7.21 -14.54
CA ARG A 24 -8.35 7.81 -13.33
C ARG A 24 -7.12 7.06 -12.82
N TYR A 25 -7.13 5.74 -12.99
CA TYR A 25 -6.07 4.86 -12.54
C TYR A 25 -5.62 3.96 -13.69
N PRO A 26 -4.95 4.54 -14.69
CA PRO A 26 -4.48 3.75 -15.83
C PRO A 26 -3.49 2.69 -15.38
N GLU A 27 -3.35 1.66 -16.19
CA GLU A 27 -2.34 0.64 -15.96
C GLU A 27 -0.95 1.27 -15.85
N ARG A 28 -0.19 0.77 -14.91
CA ARG A 28 1.20 1.15 -14.78
C ARG A 28 1.95 0.67 -16.03
N GLY A 29 2.77 1.54 -16.60
CA GLY A 29 3.61 1.17 -17.71
C GLY A 29 4.49 -0.03 -17.42
N ASP A 30 5.01 -0.66 -18.46
CA ASP A 30 5.88 -1.82 -18.32
C ASP A 30 7.07 -1.50 -17.41
N THR A 31 7.12 -2.19 -16.27
CA THR A 31 8.22 -2.07 -15.31
C THR A 31 9.37 -3.03 -15.64
N GLY A 32 9.21 -3.89 -16.68
CA GLY A 32 10.17 -4.93 -16.99
C GLY A 32 10.29 -5.94 -15.85
N GLU A 33 11.52 -6.32 -15.52
CA GLU A 33 11.80 -7.22 -14.38
C GLU A 33 11.89 -6.49 -13.04
N LYS A 34 11.62 -5.19 -13.00
CA LYS A 34 11.68 -4.40 -11.77
C LYS A 34 10.55 -4.76 -10.81
N VAL A 35 10.93 -5.10 -9.61
CA VAL A 35 9.99 -5.48 -8.56
C VAL A 35 9.61 -4.26 -7.75
N ILE A 36 8.32 -4.07 -7.54
CA ILE A 36 7.79 -3.02 -6.68
C ILE A 36 7.21 -3.67 -5.44
N THR A 37 7.77 -3.34 -4.29
CA THR A 37 7.34 -3.88 -3.00
C THR A 37 6.94 -2.79 -2.05
N ARG A 38 6.16 -3.16 -1.04
CA ARG A 38 5.76 -2.23 0.01
C ARG A 38 5.64 -2.93 1.35
N ILE A 39 5.69 -2.14 2.41
CA ILE A 39 5.17 -2.53 3.71
C ILE A 39 4.10 -1.53 4.17
N GLY A 40 3.14 -2.02 4.95
CA GLY A 40 2.06 -1.21 5.50
C GLY A 40 2.01 -1.33 7.02
N PRO A 41 3.00 -0.78 7.77
CA PRO A 41 2.99 -0.88 9.21
C PRO A 41 1.90 -0.02 9.81
N SER A 42 1.28 -0.52 10.88
CA SER A 42 0.42 0.27 11.73
C SER A 42 1.28 0.95 12.80
N PRO A 43 1.20 2.28 13.00
CA PRO A 43 2.04 2.98 13.97
C PRO A 43 1.52 2.81 15.41
N THR A 44 1.15 1.60 15.81
CA THR A 44 0.41 1.33 17.04
C THR A 44 1.21 0.68 18.17
N GLY A 45 2.52 0.60 18.05
CA GLY A 45 3.33 -0.03 19.09
C GLY A 45 4.81 -0.09 18.73
N PHE A 46 5.55 -0.87 19.49
CA PHE A 46 6.96 -1.08 19.19
C PHE A 46 7.15 -1.94 17.93
N ILE A 47 8.19 -1.65 17.17
CA ILE A 47 8.56 -2.46 16.03
C ILE A 47 8.94 -3.86 16.52
N HIS A 48 8.21 -4.87 16.06
CA HIS A 48 8.60 -6.25 16.27
C HIS A 48 9.67 -6.67 15.27
N LEU A 49 10.54 -7.57 15.71
CA LEU A 49 11.60 -8.12 14.85
C LEU A 49 11.01 -8.73 13.55
N GLY A 50 9.84 -9.35 13.63
CA GLY A 50 9.15 -9.88 12.45
C GLY A 50 8.77 -8.82 11.42
N ASN A 51 8.32 -7.65 11.88
CA ASN A 51 7.99 -6.52 10.99
C ASN A 51 9.25 -5.98 10.30
N LEU A 52 10.33 -5.85 11.04
CA LEU A 52 11.62 -5.43 10.49
C LEU A 52 12.15 -6.44 9.48
N TYR A 53 12.06 -7.72 9.77
CA TYR A 53 12.47 -8.79 8.88
C TYR A 53 11.72 -8.73 7.54
N ASN A 54 10.39 -8.60 7.58
CA ASN A 54 9.57 -8.45 6.38
C ASN A 54 9.92 -7.19 5.58
N ALA A 55 10.17 -6.09 6.27
CA ALA A 55 10.56 -4.83 5.63
C ALA A 55 11.91 -4.96 4.89
N VAL A 56 12.89 -5.60 5.53
CA VAL A 56 14.22 -5.81 4.93
C VAL A 56 14.13 -6.70 3.71
N ILE A 57 13.38 -7.79 3.75
CA ILE A 57 13.19 -8.67 2.59
C ILE A 57 12.51 -7.91 1.44
N ALA A 58 11.43 -7.19 1.73
CA ALA A 58 10.71 -6.42 0.72
C ALA A 58 11.61 -5.37 0.06
N GLU A 59 12.39 -4.64 0.86
CA GLU A 59 13.34 -3.64 0.36
C GLU A 59 14.45 -4.28 -0.49
N ARG A 60 15.04 -5.38 -0.02
CA ARG A 60 16.11 -6.05 -0.76
C ARG A 60 15.66 -6.59 -2.11
N LEU A 61 14.47 -7.16 -2.19
CA LEU A 61 13.88 -7.63 -3.45
C LEU A 61 13.70 -6.48 -4.45
N ALA A 62 13.17 -5.36 -4.00
CA ALA A 62 13.01 -4.18 -4.84
C ALA A 62 14.37 -3.63 -5.28
N HIS A 63 15.29 -3.45 -4.35
CA HIS A 63 16.63 -2.91 -4.60
C HIS A 63 17.41 -3.76 -5.61
N GLN A 64 17.43 -5.07 -5.43
CA GLN A 64 18.17 -5.99 -6.32
C GLN A 64 17.65 -5.96 -7.76
N SER A 65 16.37 -5.73 -7.94
CA SER A 65 15.76 -5.65 -9.27
C SER A 65 15.87 -4.24 -9.90
N GLY A 66 16.39 -3.26 -9.19
CA GLY A 66 16.36 -1.85 -9.60
C GLY A 66 14.95 -1.25 -9.56
N GLY A 67 14.06 -1.86 -8.80
CA GLY A 67 12.68 -1.42 -8.62
C GLY A 67 12.51 -0.39 -7.50
N SER A 68 11.34 -0.39 -6.90
CA SER A 68 10.99 0.57 -5.85
C SER A 68 10.40 -0.11 -4.63
N PHE A 69 10.82 0.33 -3.47
CA PHE A 69 10.23 -0.03 -2.19
C PHE A 69 9.57 1.20 -1.58
N TYR A 70 8.37 1.05 -1.03
CA TYR A 70 7.71 2.15 -0.35
C TYR A 70 7.00 1.73 0.93
N LEU A 71 6.87 2.69 1.81
CA LEU A 71 6.20 2.55 3.09
C LEU A 71 4.82 3.18 3.01
N ARG A 72 3.78 2.40 3.29
CA ARG A 72 2.42 2.90 3.45
C ARG A 72 2.00 2.79 4.90
N ILE A 73 1.81 3.91 5.55
CA ILE A 73 1.40 3.96 6.95
C ILE A 73 -0.10 3.65 7.03
N GLU A 74 -0.43 2.61 7.78
CA GLU A 74 -1.82 2.21 8.04
C GLU A 74 -2.29 2.88 9.33
N ASP A 75 -2.74 4.12 9.23
CA ASP A 75 -3.21 4.93 10.36
C ASP A 75 -4.71 4.73 10.56
N THR A 76 -5.09 3.58 11.08
CA THR A 76 -6.49 3.24 11.39
C THR A 76 -6.84 3.44 12.87
N ASP A 77 -5.86 3.68 13.73
CA ASP A 77 -6.05 3.89 15.16
C ASP A 77 -5.24 5.12 15.64
N ASN A 78 -5.85 6.28 15.57
CA ASN A 78 -5.24 7.56 15.94
C ASN A 78 -4.80 7.66 17.41
N LYS A 79 -5.28 6.78 18.29
CA LYS A 79 -4.95 6.80 19.72
C LYS A 79 -3.58 6.18 20.03
N ARG A 80 -3.01 5.41 19.11
CA ARG A 80 -1.78 4.65 19.30
C ARG A 80 -0.67 5.03 18.35
N GLU A 81 -0.83 6.14 17.68
CA GLU A 81 0.13 6.60 16.69
C GLU A 81 1.50 6.90 17.32
N GLN A 82 2.54 6.27 16.80
CA GLN A 82 3.93 6.49 17.21
C GLN A 82 4.81 6.78 15.99
N ILE A 83 4.94 8.04 15.68
CA ILE A 83 5.72 8.54 14.53
C ILE A 83 7.19 8.12 14.63
N SER A 84 7.73 8.02 15.83
CA SER A 84 9.12 7.60 16.06
C SER A 84 9.46 6.22 15.50
N ILE A 85 8.48 5.30 15.46
CA ILE A 85 8.65 3.97 14.90
C ILE A 85 8.84 4.03 13.39
N ILE A 86 8.06 4.86 12.74
CA ILE A 86 8.11 5.07 11.28
C ILE A 86 9.45 5.65 10.88
N LEU A 87 9.93 6.67 11.61
CA LEU A 87 11.26 7.24 11.40
C LEU A 87 12.36 6.21 11.59
N GLY A 88 12.23 5.33 12.59
CA GLY A 88 13.17 4.25 12.83
C GLY A 88 13.27 3.28 11.65
N ILE A 89 12.15 2.88 11.05
CA ILE A 89 12.13 2.01 9.87
C ILE A 89 12.80 2.71 8.69
N VAL A 90 12.47 3.97 8.42
CA VAL A 90 13.04 4.73 7.30
C VAL A 90 14.56 4.85 7.44
N ILE A 91 15.07 5.16 8.64
CA ILE A 91 16.50 5.29 8.88
C ILE A 91 17.23 3.95 8.70
N LEU A 92 16.65 2.84 9.17
CA LEU A 92 17.28 1.52 9.06
C LEU A 92 17.32 0.99 7.62
N LEU A 93 16.42 1.43 6.74
CA LEU A 93 16.32 0.98 5.36
C LEU A 93 17.12 1.87 4.37
N ASN A 94 17.62 2.99 4.81
CA ASN A 94 18.52 3.84 4.04
C ASN A 94 19.98 3.49 4.31
#